data_ef8a1c9ee0353c5c28e122b76d02d1aa
#
_entry.id   ef8a1c9ee0353c5c28e122b76d02d1aa
#
_cell.length_a   1.000
_cell.length_b   1.000
_cell.length_c   1.000
_cell.angle_alpha   90.00
_cell.angle_beta   90.00
_cell.angle_gamma   90.00
#
_symmetry.space_group_name_H-M   'P 1'
#
loop_
_entity.id
_entity.type
_entity.pdbx_description
1 polymer ?
#
loop_
_entity_poly.entity_id
_entity_poly.type
_entity_poly.pdbx_seq_one_letter_code
_entity_poly.pdbx_strand_id
1 'polypeptide(L)'
;NFREIEKRWQSQWVKDNTYHVTEDTSKEKFYVLNMFPYPSGAGLHVGHPLGYIASDIYARYKRLKGFNVLNPMGYDAYGLPAEQYAIQTGQHPEVTTVANIARYRQQLDNIGFSFDWDREIRTCDPKYYHWTQWAFEKMFGSFFCKKCQKAQPIEKLIEHFEEKGSEGTENIAQNEQLEFTAEEWKAYDDVKKQQVLMNYRIAYLGETMVNWCAGLGTVLANDEVVNGVSERGGFPVVQKKMQQWCLRTSAYSQRLLDGLETVDWSDSIKETQRNWIGRSEGTEMQFKVAGQDFDFTIFTTRADTIFGVTFMVLAPESELVEKLTTPEQKAAVDEYLAYVKKRTELDRM
;
A
#
# COMPACT_ATOMS: atom_id res chain seq x y z
N ASN A 1 -6.94 47.96 5.78
CA ASN A 1 -7.02 47.05 4.64
C ASN A 1 -6.38 45.70 5.01
N PHE A 2 -7.18 44.66 5.16
CA PHE A 2 -6.70 43.33 5.58
C PHE A 2 -5.58 42.79 4.66
N ARG A 3 -5.70 42.96 3.35
CA ARG A 3 -4.71 42.51 2.38
C ARG A 3 -3.32 43.13 2.57
N GLU A 4 -3.25 44.39 3.01
CA GLU A 4 -1.98 45.06 3.30
C GLU A 4 -1.37 44.53 4.61
N ILE A 5 -2.21 44.28 5.62
CA ILE A 5 -1.77 43.70 6.88
C ILE A 5 -1.22 42.29 6.66
N GLU A 6 -1.94 41.46 5.92
CA GLU A 6 -1.53 40.08 5.59
C GLU A 6 -0.19 40.05 4.87
N LYS A 7 -0.05 40.81 3.77
CA LYS A 7 1.21 40.91 3.02
C LYS A 7 2.37 41.40 3.88
N ARG A 8 2.12 42.37 4.74
CA ARG A 8 3.16 42.90 5.67
C ARG A 8 3.66 41.77 6.59
N TRP A 9 2.74 41.04 7.23
CA TRP A 9 3.13 40.02 8.20
C TRP A 9 3.69 38.79 7.54
N GLN A 10 3.17 38.33 6.42
CA GLN A 10 3.75 37.23 5.64
C GLN A 10 5.20 37.55 5.24
N SER A 11 5.45 38.78 4.75
CA SER A 11 6.82 39.21 4.43
C SER A 11 7.72 39.27 5.65
N GLN A 12 7.19 39.70 6.81
CA GLN A 12 7.95 39.77 8.04
C GLN A 12 8.30 38.36 8.55
N TRP A 13 7.39 37.41 8.52
CA TRP A 13 7.65 36.02 8.93
C TRP A 13 8.75 35.36 8.10
N VAL A 14 8.75 35.58 6.79
CA VAL A 14 9.83 35.11 5.92
C VAL A 14 11.19 35.78 6.29
N LYS A 15 11.19 37.10 6.46
CA LYS A 15 12.39 37.84 6.81
C LYS A 15 13.01 37.39 8.14
N ASP A 16 12.16 37.15 9.13
CA ASP A 16 12.59 36.78 10.50
C ASP A 16 12.77 35.26 10.63
N ASN A 17 12.51 34.49 9.59
CA ASN A 17 12.51 33.02 9.62
C ASN A 17 11.70 32.45 10.78
N THR A 18 10.50 33.01 11.01
CA THR A 18 9.68 32.85 12.23
C THR A 18 9.29 31.39 12.51
N TYR A 19 9.15 30.59 11.48
CA TYR A 19 8.66 29.21 11.58
C TYR A 19 9.77 28.17 11.46
N HIS A 20 11.00 28.59 11.28
CA HIS A 20 12.17 27.72 11.26
C HIS A 20 12.35 27.01 12.61
N VAL A 21 12.61 25.72 12.56
CA VAL A 21 12.87 24.89 13.74
C VAL A 21 14.32 24.40 13.74
N THR A 22 14.94 24.44 14.90
CA THR A 22 16.27 23.88 15.14
C THR A 22 16.16 22.67 16.08
N GLU A 23 17.25 21.89 16.20
CA GLU A 23 17.34 20.75 17.12
C GLU A 23 17.58 21.22 18.57
N ASP A 24 16.79 22.18 19.06
CA ASP A 24 16.85 22.70 20.43
C ASP A 24 16.26 21.70 21.42
N THR A 25 17.14 21.01 22.14
CA THR A 25 16.76 20.00 23.14
C THR A 25 16.30 20.59 24.46
N SER A 26 16.43 21.93 24.67
CA SER A 26 15.98 22.62 25.90
C SER A 26 14.47 22.83 25.92
N LYS A 27 13.80 22.73 24.79
CA LYS A 27 12.37 22.88 24.64
C LYS A 27 11.66 21.54 24.40
N GLU A 28 10.45 21.44 24.90
CA GLU A 28 9.57 20.30 24.59
C GLU A 28 9.24 20.29 23.09
N LYS A 29 9.40 19.14 22.45
CA LYS A 29 9.17 18.97 21.00
C LYS A 29 7.69 18.80 20.72
N PHE A 30 7.27 19.38 19.61
CA PHE A 30 5.96 19.10 19.04
C PHE A 30 6.08 18.96 17.51
N TYR A 31 5.60 17.82 16.99
CA TYR A 31 5.60 17.53 15.56
C TYR A 31 4.20 17.55 15.02
N VAL A 32 3.95 18.39 14.02
CA VAL A 32 2.68 18.48 13.30
C VAL A 32 2.83 17.75 11.97
N LEU A 33 2.18 16.59 11.84
CA LEU A 33 2.21 15.80 10.63
C LEU A 33 1.02 16.18 9.73
N ASN A 34 1.30 16.75 8.57
CA ASN A 34 0.34 17.00 7.51
C ASN A 34 0.50 15.99 6.38
N MET A 35 -0.61 15.61 5.76
CA MET A 35 -0.58 14.93 4.47
C MET A 35 -0.28 15.97 3.40
N PHE A 36 0.95 16.00 2.89
CA PHE A 36 1.34 16.97 1.87
C PHE A 36 0.69 16.67 0.50
N PRO A 37 0.47 17.71 -0.33
CA PRO A 37 -0.31 17.59 -1.53
C PRO A 37 0.43 16.85 -2.64
N TYR A 38 -0.36 16.26 -3.52
CA TYR A 38 0.08 15.73 -4.80
C TYR A 38 -0.03 16.85 -5.86
N PRO A 39 1.06 17.30 -6.50
CA PRO A 39 1.04 18.44 -7.44
C PRO A 39 0.53 18.04 -8.84
N SER A 40 -0.63 17.39 -8.91
CA SER A 40 -1.22 16.83 -10.13
C SER A 40 -1.98 17.84 -10.98
N GLY A 41 -2.29 19.01 -10.44
CA GLY A 41 -3.08 20.02 -11.12
C GLY A 41 -2.43 21.42 -11.10
N ALA A 42 -3.04 22.35 -11.79
CA ALA A 42 -2.56 23.73 -11.91
C ALA A 42 -2.68 24.57 -10.62
N GLY A 43 -3.05 23.96 -9.49
CA GLY A 43 -3.18 24.60 -8.19
C GLY A 43 -3.92 23.76 -7.16
N LEU A 44 -3.94 24.25 -5.91
CA LEU A 44 -4.67 23.63 -4.82
C LEU A 44 -6.18 23.69 -5.07
N HIS A 45 -6.89 22.63 -4.68
CA HIS A 45 -8.34 22.68 -4.51
C HIS A 45 -8.68 22.91 -3.04
N VAL A 46 -9.94 23.26 -2.73
CA VAL A 46 -10.41 23.63 -1.39
C VAL A 46 -10.20 22.53 -0.33
N GLY A 47 -10.14 21.27 -0.74
CA GLY A 47 -9.86 20.14 0.15
C GLY A 47 -8.48 20.15 0.77
N HIS A 48 -7.46 20.70 0.10
CA HIS A 48 -6.11 20.79 0.64
C HIS A 48 -6.03 21.67 1.90
N PRO A 49 -6.46 22.96 1.85
CA PRO A 49 -6.44 23.83 3.04
C PRO A 49 -7.28 23.31 4.19
N LEU A 50 -8.34 22.55 3.92
CA LEU A 50 -9.24 22.03 4.95
C LEU A 50 -8.48 21.22 6.02
N GLY A 51 -7.58 20.32 5.60
CA GLY A 51 -6.74 19.57 6.51
C GLY A 51 -5.66 20.42 7.18
N TYR A 52 -5.10 21.40 6.46
CA TYR A 52 -3.95 22.18 6.93
C TYR A 52 -4.34 23.28 7.92
N ILE A 53 -5.55 23.84 7.84
CA ILE A 53 -5.98 24.92 8.71
C ILE A 53 -6.00 24.48 10.18
N ALA A 54 -6.60 23.34 10.48
CA ALA A 54 -6.68 22.84 11.84
C ALA A 54 -5.29 22.56 12.45
N SER A 55 -4.42 21.90 11.69
CA SER A 55 -3.07 21.59 12.11
C SER A 55 -2.19 22.84 12.27
N ASP A 56 -2.35 23.84 11.39
CA ASP A 56 -1.63 25.11 11.49
C ASP A 56 -2.04 25.93 12.72
N ILE A 57 -3.33 25.99 13.02
CA ILE A 57 -3.84 26.64 14.24
C ILE A 57 -3.20 25.98 15.48
N TYR A 58 -3.17 24.64 15.49
CA TYR A 58 -2.61 23.92 16.62
C TYR A 58 -1.07 24.07 16.71
N ALA A 59 -0.38 24.10 15.57
CA ALA A 59 1.06 24.38 15.49
C ALA A 59 1.39 25.77 16.10
N ARG A 60 0.60 26.79 15.74
CA ARG A 60 0.75 28.15 16.29
C ARG A 60 0.50 28.19 17.78
N TYR A 61 -0.56 27.53 18.25
CA TYR A 61 -0.87 27.42 19.67
C TYR A 61 0.29 26.81 20.45
N LYS A 62 0.82 25.67 20.00
CA LYS A 62 1.97 25.01 20.64
C LYS A 62 3.22 25.89 20.65
N ARG A 63 3.49 26.59 19.54
CA ARG A 63 4.62 27.54 19.47
C ARG A 63 4.46 28.68 20.50
N LEU A 64 3.27 29.24 20.64
CA LEU A 64 2.96 30.26 21.66
C LEU A 64 3.10 29.72 23.09
N LYS A 65 2.92 28.42 23.31
CA LYS A 65 3.16 27.75 24.60
C LYS A 65 4.65 27.44 24.86
N GLY A 66 5.55 27.79 23.94
CA GLY A 66 7.00 27.62 24.12
C GLY A 66 7.57 26.30 23.60
N PHE A 67 6.76 25.47 22.94
CA PHE A 67 7.25 24.24 22.32
C PHE A 67 8.17 24.53 21.14
N ASN A 68 9.10 23.60 20.89
CA ASN A 68 9.87 23.55 19.66
C ASN A 68 9.03 22.79 18.60
N VAL A 69 8.38 23.53 17.71
CA VAL A 69 7.36 23.01 16.80
C VAL A 69 7.92 22.78 15.42
N LEU A 70 7.98 21.52 15.00
CA LEU A 70 8.22 21.12 13.61
C LEU A 70 6.88 21.01 12.87
N ASN A 71 6.64 21.91 11.92
CA ASN A 71 5.49 21.90 11.02
C ASN A 71 5.98 21.89 9.57
N PRO A 72 6.44 20.73 9.05
CA PRO A 72 7.00 20.62 7.72
C PRO A 72 5.91 20.55 6.65
N MET A 73 6.29 20.84 5.42
CA MET A 73 5.48 20.65 4.23
C MET A 73 6.33 20.07 3.10
N GLY A 74 5.71 19.52 2.11
CA GLY A 74 6.38 18.96 0.94
C GLY A 74 5.39 18.57 -0.14
N TYR A 75 5.86 17.75 -1.09
CA TYR A 75 5.06 17.35 -2.24
C TYR A 75 5.26 15.88 -2.55
N ASP A 76 4.14 15.15 -2.67
CA ASP A 76 4.14 13.80 -3.23
C ASP A 76 4.17 13.92 -4.76
N ALA A 77 5.35 13.76 -5.33
CA ALA A 77 5.64 14.22 -6.68
C ALA A 77 5.87 13.08 -7.70
N TYR A 78 5.41 11.87 -7.39
CA TYR A 78 5.35 10.76 -8.33
C TYR A 78 3.91 10.46 -8.75
N GLY A 79 3.73 9.78 -9.89
CA GLY A 79 2.52 9.08 -10.21
C GLY A 79 1.90 9.39 -11.55
N LEU A 80 0.85 8.63 -11.82
CA LEU A 80 0.14 8.56 -13.09
C LEU A 80 -0.31 9.92 -13.67
N PRO A 81 -0.80 10.90 -12.89
CA PRO A 81 -1.22 12.19 -13.47
C PRO A 81 -0.12 12.94 -14.21
N ALA A 82 1.08 13.00 -13.62
CA ALA A 82 2.22 13.67 -14.28
C ALA A 82 2.72 12.88 -15.49
N GLU A 83 2.73 11.56 -15.41
CA GLU A 83 3.14 10.65 -16.47
C GLU A 83 2.19 10.74 -17.66
N GLN A 84 0.88 10.70 -17.45
CA GLN A 84 -0.13 10.81 -18.51
C GLN A 84 -0.11 12.19 -19.17
N TYR A 85 0.07 13.25 -18.40
CA TYR A 85 0.23 14.59 -18.96
C TYR A 85 1.50 14.69 -19.83
N ALA A 86 2.59 14.07 -19.40
CA ALA A 86 3.83 14.00 -20.17
C ALA A 86 3.64 13.27 -21.51
N ILE A 87 2.93 12.14 -21.50
CA ILE A 87 2.62 11.39 -22.72
C ILE A 87 1.76 12.24 -23.67
N GLN A 88 0.73 12.91 -23.16
CA GLN A 88 -0.17 13.73 -23.96
C GLN A 88 0.51 14.95 -24.60
N THR A 89 1.46 15.56 -23.87
CA THR A 89 2.08 16.83 -24.28
C THR A 89 3.47 16.67 -24.88
N GLY A 90 4.07 15.47 -24.78
CA GLY A 90 5.45 15.22 -25.19
C GLY A 90 6.50 15.92 -24.30
N GLN A 91 6.11 16.37 -23.10
CA GLN A 91 7.02 17.02 -22.14
C GLN A 91 7.52 16.01 -21.11
N HIS A 92 8.72 16.22 -20.58
CA HIS A 92 9.21 15.44 -19.45
C HIS A 92 8.36 15.73 -18.19
N PRO A 93 7.98 14.70 -17.39
CA PRO A 93 7.13 14.89 -16.19
C PRO A 93 7.66 15.93 -15.20
N GLU A 94 8.97 16.06 -15.06
CA GLU A 94 9.63 17.01 -14.17
C GLU A 94 9.22 18.47 -14.48
N VAL A 95 9.12 18.83 -15.76
CA VAL A 95 8.82 20.22 -16.18
C VAL A 95 7.48 20.67 -15.60
N THR A 96 6.45 19.85 -15.74
CA THR A 96 5.11 20.14 -15.20
C THR A 96 5.09 20.07 -13.69
N THR A 97 5.75 19.05 -13.10
CA THR A 97 5.80 18.86 -11.66
C THR A 97 6.44 20.05 -10.97
N VAL A 98 7.58 20.56 -11.46
CA VAL A 98 8.25 21.73 -10.88
C VAL A 98 7.38 22.99 -10.99
N ALA A 99 6.73 23.21 -12.13
CA ALA A 99 5.82 24.33 -12.31
C ALA A 99 4.62 24.27 -11.35
N ASN A 100 4.02 23.10 -11.19
CA ASN A 100 2.92 22.88 -10.26
C ASN A 100 3.35 23.08 -8.80
N ILE A 101 4.50 22.55 -8.39
CA ILE A 101 5.06 22.76 -7.05
C ILE A 101 5.22 24.26 -6.77
N ALA A 102 5.79 25.02 -7.69
CA ALA A 102 5.94 26.48 -7.54
C ALA A 102 4.59 27.18 -7.35
N ARG A 103 3.57 26.73 -8.08
CA ARG A 103 2.19 27.27 -7.97
C ARG A 103 1.55 26.90 -6.62
N TYR A 104 1.67 25.65 -6.19
CA TYR A 104 1.17 25.18 -4.89
C TYR A 104 1.83 25.95 -3.74
N ARG A 105 3.16 26.11 -3.80
CA ARG A 105 3.93 26.89 -2.83
C ARG A 105 3.40 28.32 -2.73
N GLN A 106 3.24 29.00 -3.85
CA GLN A 106 2.70 30.35 -3.88
C GLN A 106 1.30 30.45 -3.23
N GLN A 107 0.44 29.46 -3.46
CA GLN A 107 -0.89 29.45 -2.88
C GLN A 107 -0.88 29.20 -1.36
N LEU A 108 -0.03 28.29 -0.89
CA LEU A 108 0.16 28.03 0.55
C LEU A 108 0.74 29.24 1.28
N ASP A 109 1.70 29.92 0.67
CA ASP A 109 2.26 31.16 1.20
C ASP A 109 1.22 32.30 1.25
N ASN A 110 0.34 32.41 0.26
CA ASN A 110 -0.75 33.39 0.24
C ASN A 110 -1.81 33.14 1.33
N ILE A 111 -2.05 31.87 1.70
CA ILE A 111 -2.91 31.54 2.85
C ILE A 111 -2.19 31.90 4.18
N GLY A 112 -0.86 31.89 4.19
CA GLY A 112 -0.06 32.28 5.33
C GLY A 112 0.14 31.19 6.38
N PHE A 113 0.22 29.93 5.97
CA PHE A 113 0.53 28.82 6.87
C PHE A 113 1.91 28.95 7.54
N SER A 114 2.03 28.40 8.75
CA SER A 114 3.25 28.42 9.55
C SER A 114 4.17 27.22 9.26
N PHE A 115 4.35 26.88 7.99
CA PHE A 115 5.23 25.80 7.58
C PHE A 115 6.71 26.21 7.68
N ASP A 116 7.55 25.25 8.12
CA ASP A 116 9.00 25.34 8.03
C ASP A 116 9.47 24.89 6.65
N TRP A 117 9.66 25.83 5.76
CA TRP A 117 10.04 25.54 4.39
C TRP A 117 11.52 25.11 4.22
N ASP A 118 12.35 25.28 5.22
CA ASP A 118 13.70 24.71 5.21
C ASP A 118 13.67 23.18 5.36
N ARG A 119 12.52 22.66 5.80
CA ARG A 119 12.22 21.22 5.86
C ARG A 119 11.32 20.73 4.72
N GLU A 120 11.24 21.51 3.62
CA GLU A 120 10.53 21.07 2.41
C GLU A 120 11.13 19.81 1.83
N ILE A 121 10.28 18.85 1.50
CA ILE A 121 10.67 17.62 0.79
C ILE A 121 9.88 17.47 -0.51
N ARG A 122 10.51 16.81 -1.48
CA ARG A 122 9.87 16.36 -2.74
C ARG A 122 10.21 14.90 -2.92
N THR A 123 9.21 14.06 -3.02
CA THR A 123 9.43 12.61 -3.10
C THR A 123 10.19 12.20 -4.36
N CYS A 124 10.13 13.01 -5.43
CA CYS A 124 10.89 12.81 -6.67
C CYS A 124 12.34 13.31 -6.63
N ASP A 125 12.77 13.96 -5.54
CA ASP A 125 14.16 14.39 -5.40
C ASP A 125 15.07 13.17 -5.11
N PRO A 126 16.19 12.99 -5.84
CA PRO A 126 17.17 11.93 -5.55
C PRO A 126 17.64 11.89 -4.09
N LYS A 127 17.77 13.04 -3.44
CA LYS A 127 18.12 13.14 -2.02
C LYS A 127 17.06 12.53 -1.10
N TYR A 128 15.81 12.46 -1.56
CA TYR A 128 14.72 11.86 -0.82
C TYR A 128 14.58 10.38 -1.18
N TYR A 129 14.40 10.05 -2.47
CA TYR A 129 14.03 8.69 -2.85
C TYR A 129 15.14 7.65 -2.67
N HIS A 130 16.39 8.04 -2.55
CA HIS A 130 17.45 7.08 -2.20
C HIS A 130 17.19 6.39 -0.84
N TRP A 131 16.49 7.06 0.09
CA TRP A 131 16.06 6.44 1.34
C TRP A 131 14.94 5.42 1.13
N THR A 132 14.06 5.66 0.16
CA THR A 132 13.05 4.66 -0.26
C THR A 132 13.72 3.44 -0.86
N GLN A 133 14.74 3.64 -1.70
CA GLN A 133 15.55 2.55 -2.27
C GLN A 133 16.29 1.78 -1.17
N TRP A 134 16.93 2.49 -0.26
CA TRP A 134 17.59 1.87 0.90
C TRP A 134 16.62 1.04 1.75
N ALA A 135 15.42 1.54 2.03
CA ALA A 135 14.40 0.81 2.75
C ALA A 135 13.97 -0.46 2.00
N PHE A 136 13.81 -0.37 0.67
CA PHE A 136 13.51 -1.52 -0.17
C PHE A 136 14.62 -2.57 -0.11
N GLU A 137 15.90 -2.18 -0.21
CA GLU A 137 17.05 -3.08 -0.10
C GLU A 137 17.07 -3.79 1.26
N LYS A 138 16.76 -3.07 2.36
CA LYS A 138 16.65 -3.68 3.69
C LYS A 138 15.52 -4.70 3.77
N MET A 139 14.36 -4.42 3.18
CA MET A 139 13.25 -5.37 3.10
C MET A 139 13.59 -6.57 2.21
N PHE A 140 14.28 -6.36 1.09
CA PHE A 140 14.76 -7.42 0.22
C PHE A 140 15.81 -8.30 0.91
N GLY A 141 16.71 -7.71 1.70
CA GLY A 141 17.72 -8.41 2.50
C GLY A 141 17.17 -9.02 3.79
N SER A 142 15.85 -9.16 3.95
CA SER A 142 15.25 -9.62 5.21
C SER A 142 14.11 -10.61 4.99
N PHE A 143 13.88 -11.46 6.01
CA PHE A 143 12.68 -12.28 6.17
C PHE A 143 11.94 -11.94 7.46
N PHE A 144 10.67 -12.29 7.58
CA PHE A 144 9.89 -12.06 8.80
C PHE A 144 9.79 -13.33 9.66
N CYS A 145 10.29 -13.25 10.88
CA CYS A 145 10.19 -14.31 11.89
C CYS A 145 8.89 -14.17 12.67
N LYS A 146 7.95 -15.11 12.49
CA LYS A 146 6.66 -15.12 13.19
C LYS A 146 6.82 -15.28 14.71
N LYS A 147 7.80 -16.09 15.15
CA LYS A 147 8.09 -16.29 16.58
C LYS A 147 8.66 -15.03 17.23
N CYS A 148 9.57 -14.33 16.53
CA CYS A 148 10.21 -13.11 17.04
C CYS A 148 9.36 -11.85 16.78
N GLN A 149 8.34 -11.93 15.95
CA GLN A 149 7.49 -10.83 15.50
C GLN A 149 8.26 -9.64 14.90
N LYS A 150 9.33 -9.92 14.15
CA LYS A 150 10.17 -8.91 13.50
C LYS A 150 10.97 -9.44 12.31
N ALA A 151 11.43 -8.51 11.49
CA ALA A 151 12.39 -8.80 10.43
C ALA A 151 13.71 -9.31 10.96
N GLN A 152 14.33 -10.24 10.22
CA GLN A 152 15.66 -10.78 10.47
C GLN A 152 16.45 -10.71 9.15
N PRO A 153 17.79 -10.57 9.21
CA PRO A 153 18.65 -10.62 8.03
C PRO A 153 18.51 -11.94 7.29
N ILE A 154 18.49 -11.90 5.97
CA ILE A 154 18.29 -13.09 5.11
C ILE A 154 19.45 -14.09 5.25
N GLU A 155 20.63 -13.65 5.64
CA GLU A 155 21.82 -14.46 5.89
C GLU A 155 21.56 -15.54 6.94
N LYS A 156 20.79 -15.22 8.00
CA LYS A 156 20.40 -16.18 9.03
C LYS A 156 19.52 -17.30 8.47
N LEU A 157 18.73 -17.00 7.45
CA LEU A 157 17.92 -18.02 6.80
C LEU A 157 18.79 -18.89 5.87
N ILE A 158 19.78 -18.32 5.22
CA ILE A 158 20.76 -19.05 4.41
C ILE A 158 21.54 -20.04 5.31
N GLU A 159 22.06 -19.58 6.45
CA GLU A 159 22.74 -20.44 7.45
C GLU A 159 21.82 -21.58 7.92
N HIS A 160 20.55 -21.27 8.19
CA HIS A 160 19.57 -22.29 8.55
C HIS A 160 19.36 -23.33 7.45
N PHE A 161 19.27 -22.92 6.19
CA PHE A 161 19.11 -23.83 5.06
C PHE A 161 20.35 -24.70 4.82
N GLU A 162 21.55 -24.19 5.10
CA GLU A 162 22.79 -24.95 5.02
C GLU A 162 22.86 -26.06 6.07
N GLU A 163 22.22 -25.88 7.23
CA GLU A 163 22.23 -26.85 8.33
C GLU A 163 21.04 -27.81 8.30
N LYS A 164 19.85 -27.32 7.97
CA LYS A 164 18.57 -28.03 8.19
C LYS A 164 17.65 -28.06 6.96
N GLY A 165 18.03 -27.44 5.84
CA GLY A 165 17.10 -27.30 4.74
C GLY A 165 15.87 -26.46 5.13
N SER A 166 14.70 -26.89 4.70
CA SER A 166 13.43 -26.21 4.97
C SER A 166 12.78 -26.59 6.30
N GLU A 167 13.38 -27.48 7.11
CA GLU A 167 12.84 -27.87 8.41
C GLU A 167 12.71 -26.67 9.35
N GLY A 168 11.56 -26.49 10.00
CA GLY A 168 11.31 -25.40 10.97
C GLY A 168 10.93 -24.05 10.33
N THR A 169 10.74 -23.98 9.02
CA THR A 169 10.36 -22.74 8.30
C THR A 169 8.88 -22.36 8.46
N GLU A 170 8.05 -23.17 9.08
CA GLU A 170 6.65 -22.82 9.42
C GLU A 170 6.52 -21.58 10.30
N ASN A 171 7.59 -21.26 11.05
CA ASN A 171 7.71 -20.06 11.88
C ASN A 171 8.22 -18.82 11.12
N ILE A 172 8.36 -18.91 9.81
CA ILE A 172 8.77 -17.83 8.92
C ILE A 172 7.61 -17.48 8.01
N ALA A 173 7.45 -16.19 7.73
CA ALA A 173 6.47 -15.74 6.75
C ALA A 173 6.97 -16.11 5.34
N GLN A 174 6.13 -16.79 4.56
CA GLN A 174 6.45 -17.34 3.24
C GLN A 174 5.22 -17.37 2.36
N ASN A 175 5.40 -17.46 1.04
CA ASN A 175 4.28 -17.55 0.09
C ASN A 175 3.71 -18.98 0.06
N GLU A 176 4.59 -19.97 0.05
CA GLU A 176 4.24 -21.39 0.01
C GLU A 176 5.20 -22.20 0.88
N GLN A 177 4.75 -23.33 1.39
CA GLN A 177 5.60 -24.24 2.11
C GLN A 177 6.48 -24.98 1.12
N LEU A 178 7.80 -24.78 1.24
CA LEU A 178 8.79 -25.52 0.45
C LEU A 178 9.39 -26.66 1.28
N GLU A 179 9.70 -27.76 0.60
CA GLU A 179 10.36 -28.90 1.20
C GLU A 179 11.68 -29.20 0.45
N PHE A 180 12.79 -29.12 1.15
CA PHE A 180 14.14 -29.46 0.66
C PHE A 180 15.09 -29.73 1.84
N THR A 181 16.04 -30.61 1.60
CA THR A 181 17.09 -30.94 2.58
C THR A 181 18.27 -29.96 2.52
N ALA A 182 19.16 -30.00 3.52
CA ALA A 182 20.39 -29.21 3.51
C ALA A 182 21.33 -29.59 2.34
N GLU A 183 21.33 -30.89 1.94
CA GLU A 183 22.11 -31.38 0.82
C GLU A 183 21.58 -30.85 -0.51
N GLU A 184 20.26 -30.84 -0.69
CA GLU A 184 19.62 -30.27 -1.88
C GLU A 184 19.86 -28.76 -1.96
N TRP A 185 19.75 -28.02 -0.84
CA TRP A 185 20.08 -26.61 -0.80
C TRP A 185 21.52 -26.32 -1.25
N LYS A 186 22.47 -27.10 -0.77
CA LYS A 186 23.89 -26.97 -1.17
C LYS A 186 24.12 -27.27 -2.64
N ALA A 187 23.32 -28.19 -3.19
CA ALA A 187 23.41 -28.59 -4.60
C ALA A 187 22.74 -27.58 -5.57
N TYR A 188 21.88 -26.71 -5.06
CA TYR A 188 21.25 -25.67 -5.90
C TYR A 188 22.28 -24.69 -6.43
N ASP A 189 22.11 -24.28 -7.69
CA ASP A 189 22.84 -23.15 -8.25
C ASP A 189 22.36 -21.82 -7.65
N ASP A 190 23.07 -20.73 -7.93
CA ASP A 190 22.76 -19.42 -7.37
C ASP A 190 21.38 -18.92 -7.79
N VAL A 191 20.93 -19.23 -9.00
CA VAL A 191 19.61 -18.81 -9.51
C VAL A 191 18.52 -19.51 -8.71
N LYS A 192 18.63 -20.84 -8.52
CA LYS A 192 17.67 -21.62 -7.74
C LYS A 192 17.66 -21.19 -6.28
N LYS A 193 18.82 -20.93 -5.66
CA LYS A 193 18.90 -20.38 -4.30
C LYS A 193 18.16 -19.05 -4.17
N GLN A 194 18.34 -18.13 -5.13
CA GLN A 194 17.61 -16.85 -5.11
C GLN A 194 16.10 -17.03 -5.30
N GLN A 195 15.66 -17.97 -6.12
CA GLN A 195 14.23 -18.29 -6.27
C GLN A 195 13.63 -18.81 -4.96
N VAL A 196 14.34 -19.71 -4.26
CA VAL A 196 13.90 -20.21 -2.94
C VAL A 196 13.85 -19.07 -1.93
N LEU A 197 14.90 -18.23 -1.84
CA LEU A 197 14.93 -17.10 -0.91
C LEU A 197 13.82 -16.09 -1.19
N MET A 198 13.42 -15.91 -2.46
CA MET A 198 12.32 -15.01 -2.84
C MET A 198 10.99 -15.39 -2.16
N ASN A 199 10.78 -16.69 -1.89
CA ASN A 199 9.62 -17.19 -1.15
C ASN A 199 9.51 -16.64 0.29
N TYR A 200 10.61 -16.18 0.89
CA TYR A 200 10.70 -15.76 2.29
C TYR A 200 10.98 -14.28 2.48
N ARG A 201 11.50 -13.59 1.47
CA ARG A 201 11.86 -12.16 1.58
C ARG A 201 10.65 -11.29 1.91
N ILE A 202 10.87 -10.18 2.63
CA ILE A 202 9.84 -9.18 2.90
C ILE A 202 9.48 -8.42 1.62
N ALA A 203 10.46 -7.99 0.83
CA ALA A 203 10.23 -7.50 -0.52
C ALA A 203 10.56 -8.63 -1.51
N TYR A 204 9.60 -9.04 -2.32
CA TYR A 204 9.75 -10.17 -3.23
C TYR A 204 9.06 -9.93 -4.56
N LEU A 205 9.54 -10.61 -5.60
CA LEU A 205 8.92 -10.62 -6.91
C LEU A 205 7.90 -11.77 -6.94
N GLY A 206 6.64 -11.44 -7.10
CA GLY A 206 5.54 -12.41 -7.11
C GLY A 206 4.63 -12.23 -8.32
N GLU A 207 3.94 -13.29 -8.69
CA GLU A 207 2.85 -13.23 -9.66
C GLU A 207 1.55 -12.88 -8.95
N THR A 208 0.88 -11.81 -9.38
CA THR A 208 -0.39 -11.37 -8.83
C THR A 208 -1.35 -10.94 -9.92
N MET A 209 -2.64 -11.05 -9.63
CA MET A 209 -3.68 -10.47 -10.48
C MET A 209 -3.67 -8.96 -10.31
N VAL A 210 -3.59 -8.25 -11.42
CA VAL A 210 -3.53 -6.79 -11.45
C VAL A 210 -4.56 -6.21 -12.42
N ASN A 211 -4.98 -4.99 -12.18
CA ASN A 211 -5.85 -4.23 -13.06
C ASN A 211 -5.01 -3.61 -14.18
N TRP A 212 -4.87 -4.29 -15.30
CA TRP A 212 -4.12 -3.81 -16.45
C TRP A 212 -4.98 -2.92 -17.34
N CYS A 213 -4.51 -1.71 -17.59
CA CYS A 213 -5.13 -0.77 -18.52
C CYS A 213 -4.22 -0.54 -19.75
N ALA A 214 -4.56 -1.15 -20.87
CA ALA A 214 -3.76 -1.00 -22.11
C ALA A 214 -3.79 0.43 -22.65
N GLY A 215 -4.91 1.15 -22.48
CA GLY A 215 -5.04 2.55 -22.92
C GLY A 215 -4.15 3.53 -22.17
N LEU A 216 -3.81 3.23 -20.92
CA LEU A 216 -2.87 4.01 -20.10
C LEU A 216 -1.46 3.39 -20.07
N GLY A 217 -1.32 2.13 -20.52
CA GLY A 217 -0.04 1.41 -20.53
C GLY A 217 0.49 1.05 -19.15
N THR A 218 -0.40 0.92 -18.14
CA THR A 218 0.00 0.72 -16.74
C THR A 218 -0.97 -0.15 -15.95
N VAL A 219 -0.55 -0.58 -14.77
CA VAL A 219 -1.36 -1.23 -13.75
C VAL A 219 -2.04 -0.16 -12.89
N LEU A 220 -3.31 -0.36 -12.57
CA LEU A 220 -4.12 0.56 -11.76
C LEU A 220 -4.44 -0.05 -10.40
N ALA A 221 -4.48 0.79 -9.37
CA ALA A 221 -5.05 0.44 -8.08
C ALA A 221 -6.56 0.19 -8.19
N ASN A 222 -7.15 -0.53 -7.23
CA ASN A 222 -8.59 -0.80 -7.25
C ASN A 222 -9.43 0.48 -7.28
N ASP A 223 -9.00 1.51 -6.53
CA ASP A 223 -9.69 2.79 -6.44
C ASP A 223 -9.64 3.61 -7.75
N GLU A 224 -8.74 3.27 -8.67
CA GLU A 224 -8.61 3.90 -9.99
C GLU A 224 -9.45 3.21 -11.08
N VAL A 225 -10.20 2.17 -10.70
CA VAL A 225 -11.06 1.42 -11.60
C VAL A 225 -12.53 1.60 -11.19
N VAL A 226 -13.32 2.19 -12.07
CA VAL A 226 -14.75 2.43 -11.85
C VAL A 226 -15.53 1.75 -12.97
N ASN A 227 -16.43 0.82 -12.63
CA ASN A 227 -17.26 0.09 -13.59
C ASN A 227 -16.46 -0.59 -14.73
N GLY A 228 -15.29 -1.14 -14.40
CA GLY A 228 -14.45 -1.87 -15.37
C GLY A 228 -13.64 -0.97 -16.32
N VAL A 229 -13.64 0.34 -16.08
CA VAL A 229 -12.83 1.30 -16.84
C VAL A 229 -11.95 2.13 -15.90
N SER A 230 -10.86 2.68 -16.45
CA SER A 230 -10.01 3.59 -15.68
C SER A 230 -10.75 4.89 -15.36
N GLU A 231 -10.63 5.39 -14.14
CA GLU A 231 -11.16 6.70 -13.73
C GLU A 231 -10.63 7.81 -14.64
N ARG A 232 -9.36 7.71 -15.05
CA ARG A 232 -8.73 8.60 -16.01
C ARG A 232 -8.88 8.07 -17.42
N GLY A 233 -9.56 8.81 -18.28
CA GLY A 233 -9.69 8.53 -19.70
C GLY A 233 -10.74 7.49 -20.07
N GLY A 234 -11.37 6.79 -19.12
CA GLY A 234 -12.44 5.84 -19.37
C GLY A 234 -12.01 4.61 -20.20
N PHE A 235 -10.75 4.20 -20.14
CA PHE A 235 -10.24 3.07 -20.91
C PHE A 235 -10.60 1.73 -20.26
N PRO A 236 -10.88 0.69 -21.05
CA PRO A 236 -11.14 -0.65 -20.52
C PRO A 236 -10.00 -1.17 -19.65
N VAL A 237 -10.35 -1.77 -18.51
CA VAL A 237 -9.41 -2.41 -17.59
C VAL A 237 -9.68 -3.90 -17.57
N VAL A 238 -8.63 -4.70 -17.60
CA VAL A 238 -8.71 -6.16 -17.55
C VAL A 238 -7.89 -6.72 -16.41
N GLN A 239 -8.38 -7.77 -15.78
CA GLN A 239 -7.61 -8.53 -14.82
C GLN A 239 -6.55 -9.36 -15.57
N LYS A 240 -5.29 -9.18 -15.20
CA LYS A 240 -4.15 -9.87 -15.81
C LYS A 240 -3.16 -10.35 -14.75
N LYS A 241 -2.71 -11.58 -14.89
CA LYS A 241 -1.62 -12.12 -14.06
C LYS A 241 -0.29 -11.55 -14.55
N MET A 242 0.42 -10.85 -13.67
CA MET A 242 1.70 -10.21 -13.99
C MET A 242 2.69 -10.36 -12.83
N GLN A 243 3.97 -10.43 -13.16
CA GLN A 243 5.02 -10.29 -12.17
C GLN A 243 5.07 -8.86 -11.63
N GLN A 244 5.03 -8.73 -10.31
CA GLN A 244 5.09 -7.45 -9.60
C GLN A 244 6.01 -7.56 -8.39
N TRP A 245 6.64 -6.45 -8.03
CA TRP A 245 7.24 -6.33 -6.71
C TRP A 245 6.15 -6.26 -5.65
N CYS A 246 6.25 -7.15 -4.69
CA CYS A 246 5.33 -7.26 -3.57
C CYS A 246 6.06 -6.98 -2.25
N LEU A 247 5.38 -6.36 -1.31
CA LEU A 247 5.83 -6.24 0.08
C LEU A 247 4.94 -7.14 0.96
N ARG A 248 5.56 -7.94 1.82
CA ARG A 248 4.87 -8.89 2.71
C ARG A 248 4.24 -8.16 3.90
N THR A 249 3.34 -7.23 3.63
CA THR A 249 2.66 -6.41 4.64
C THR A 249 1.80 -7.24 5.58
N SER A 250 1.17 -8.31 5.08
CA SER A 250 0.35 -9.23 5.88
C SER A 250 1.11 -9.89 7.04
N ALA A 251 2.44 -10.05 6.93
CA ALA A 251 3.26 -10.56 8.04
C ALA A 251 3.26 -9.64 9.27
N TYR A 252 2.92 -8.36 9.09
CA TYR A 252 2.86 -7.35 10.16
C TYR A 252 1.43 -7.07 10.64
N SER A 253 0.40 -7.72 10.08
CA SER A 253 -1.00 -7.42 10.37
C SER A 253 -1.33 -7.52 11.86
N GLN A 254 -0.89 -8.58 12.55
CA GLN A 254 -1.12 -8.72 13.99
C GLN A 254 -0.43 -7.62 14.79
N ARG A 255 0.82 -7.28 14.42
CA ARG A 255 1.56 -6.21 15.10
C ARG A 255 0.93 -4.83 14.90
N LEU A 256 0.35 -4.57 13.72
CA LEU A 256 -0.39 -3.34 13.46
C LEU A 256 -1.67 -3.29 14.30
N LEU A 257 -2.38 -4.42 14.41
CA LEU A 257 -3.59 -4.53 15.24
C LEU A 257 -3.29 -4.28 16.72
N ASP A 258 -2.27 -4.96 17.26
CA ASP A 258 -1.84 -4.78 18.66
C ASP A 258 -1.36 -3.34 18.92
N GLY A 259 -0.71 -2.72 17.94
CA GLY A 259 -0.22 -1.34 18.01
C GLY A 259 -1.32 -0.29 18.18
N LEU A 260 -2.57 -0.58 17.83
CA LEU A 260 -3.69 0.34 18.03
C LEU A 260 -3.96 0.61 19.52
N GLU A 261 -3.57 -0.29 20.40
CA GLU A 261 -3.73 -0.09 21.85
C GLU A 261 -2.69 0.89 22.43
N THR A 262 -1.63 1.19 21.67
CA THR A 262 -0.54 2.08 22.12
C THR A 262 -0.73 3.53 21.67
N VAL A 263 -1.72 3.82 20.83
CA VAL A 263 -1.97 5.15 20.27
C VAL A 263 -3.18 5.82 20.94
N ASP A 264 -3.07 7.12 21.18
CA ASP A 264 -4.16 7.95 21.70
C ASP A 264 -5.04 8.48 20.55
N TRP A 265 -5.76 7.53 19.90
CA TRP A 265 -6.70 7.81 18.83
C TRP A 265 -8.14 7.61 19.31
N SER A 266 -9.09 8.26 18.62
CA SER A 266 -10.51 8.02 18.88
C SER A 266 -10.90 6.57 18.55
N ASP A 267 -11.89 6.04 19.28
CA ASP A 267 -12.38 4.67 19.06
C ASP A 267 -12.86 4.45 17.61
N SER A 268 -13.47 5.46 17.00
CA SER A 268 -13.91 5.39 15.61
C SER A 268 -12.76 5.16 14.63
N ILE A 269 -11.61 5.83 14.82
CA ILE A 269 -10.42 5.64 13.99
C ILE A 269 -9.83 4.25 14.22
N LYS A 270 -9.72 3.81 15.49
CA LYS A 270 -9.22 2.47 15.83
C LYS A 270 -10.09 1.38 15.21
N GLU A 271 -11.40 1.53 15.26
CA GLU A 271 -12.35 0.58 14.68
C GLU A 271 -12.23 0.51 13.16
N THR A 272 -12.09 1.65 12.49
CA THR A 272 -11.84 1.71 11.05
C THR A 272 -10.55 0.95 10.68
N GLN A 273 -9.48 1.09 11.47
CA GLN A 273 -8.23 0.36 11.25
C GLN A 273 -8.37 -1.14 11.52
N ARG A 274 -9.09 -1.54 12.58
CA ARG A 274 -9.37 -2.96 12.87
C ARG A 274 -10.14 -3.61 11.72
N ASN A 275 -11.17 -2.94 11.23
CA ASN A 275 -11.99 -3.43 10.13
C ASN A 275 -11.18 -3.52 8.82
N TRP A 276 -10.28 -2.57 8.57
CA TRP A 276 -9.38 -2.62 7.41
C TRP A 276 -8.40 -3.80 7.49
N ILE A 277 -7.79 -4.04 8.64
CA ILE A 277 -6.90 -5.19 8.86
C ILE A 277 -7.69 -6.50 8.74
N GLY A 278 -8.92 -6.54 9.22
CA GLY A 278 -9.90 -7.59 8.96
C GLY A 278 -9.49 -8.95 9.53
N ARG A 279 -8.93 -9.00 10.76
CA ARG A 279 -8.63 -10.29 11.41
C ARG A 279 -9.91 -11.11 11.55
N SER A 280 -9.88 -12.32 11.02
CA SER A 280 -10.98 -13.28 11.09
C SER A 280 -10.46 -14.61 11.65
N GLU A 281 -11.26 -15.24 12.50
CA GLU A 281 -11.00 -16.57 13.03
C GLU A 281 -12.12 -17.51 12.62
N GLY A 282 -11.75 -18.71 12.17
CA GLY A 282 -12.72 -19.68 11.70
C GLY A 282 -12.11 -21.08 11.59
N THR A 283 -12.83 -21.95 10.93
CA THR A 283 -12.48 -23.36 10.77
C THR A 283 -12.34 -23.70 9.29
N GLU A 284 -11.26 -24.38 8.95
CA GLU A 284 -11.12 -25.04 7.65
C GLU A 284 -11.81 -26.39 7.69
N MET A 285 -12.57 -26.69 6.64
CA MET A 285 -13.29 -27.94 6.48
C MET A 285 -13.06 -28.50 5.08
N GLN A 286 -12.80 -29.81 5.02
CA GLN A 286 -12.61 -30.52 3.76
C GLN A 286 -13.93 -31.17 3.30
N PHE A 287 -14.25 -30.97 2.03
CA PHE A 287 -15.39 -31.61 1.37
C PHE A 287 -14.88 -32.55 0.29
N LYS A 288 -15.36 -33.78 0.34
CA LYS A 288 -15.13 -34.80 -0.71
C LYS A 288 -16.03 -34.55 -1.90
N VAL A 289 -15.50 -34.69 -3.09
CA VAL A 289 -16.27 -34.59 -4.32
C VAL A 289 -16.78 -35.98 -4.70
N ALA A 290 -18.09 -36.14 -4.76
CA ALA A 290 -18.71 -37.42 -5.12
C ALA A 290 -18.29 -37.86 -6.53
N GLY A 291 -17.72 -39.07 -6.64
CA GLY A 291 -17.30 -39.63 -7.91
C GLY A 291 -15.96 -39.11 -8.46
N GLN A 292 -15.24 -38.37 -7.66
CA GLN A 292 -13.91 -37.86 -8.02
C GLN A 292 -12.89 -38.15 -6.90
N ASP A 293 -11.63 -38.20 -7.25
CA ASP A 293 -10.52 -38.50 -6.31
C ASP A 293 -9.79 -37.20 -5.90
N PHE A 294 -10.57 -36.18 -5.54
CA PHE A 294 -10.02 -34.98 -4.92
C PHE A 294 -11.01 -34.37 -3.93
N ASP A 295 -10.43 -33.66 -2.98
CA ASP A 295 -11.12 -32.89 -1.94
C ASP A 295 -10.87 -31.40 -2.18
N PHE A 296 -11.74 -30.55 -1.66
CA PHE A 296 -11.47 -29.12 -1.56
C PHE A 296 -11.78 -28.61 -0.16
N THR A 297 -11.02 -27.59 0.25
CA THR A 297 -11.13 -26.97 1.57
C THR A 297 -11.95 -25.70 1.47
N ILE A 298 -12.87 -25.52 2.42
CA ILE A 298 -13.55 -24.25 2.67
C ILE A 298 -13.06 -23.66 3.99
N PHE A 299 -13.16 -22.35 4.11
CA PHE A 299 -13.02 -21.64 5.37
C PHE A 299 -14.37 -21.06 5.79
N THR A 300 -14.75 -21.22 7.06
CA THR A 300 -15.98 -20.65 7.61
C THR A 300 -15.78 -20.10 9.00
N THR A 301 -16.38 -18.95 9.29
CA THR A 301 -16.48 -18.37 10.65
C THR A 301 -17.67 -18.96 11.42
N ARG A 302 -18.51 -19.77 10.79
CA ARG A 302 -19.74 -20.37 11.33
C ARG A 302 -19.76 -21.88 11.17
N ALA A 303 -18.74 -22.53 11.72
CA ALA A 303 -18.63 -24.00 11.71
C ALA A 303 -19.83 -24.71 12.37
N ASP A 304 -20.51 -24.04 13.30
CA ASP A 304 -21.71 -24.49 13.97
C ASP A 304 -22.90 -24.75 13.02
N THR A 305 -22.90 -24.12 11.84
CA THR A 305 -24.00 -24.24 10.85
C THR A 305 -23.80 -25.39 9.85
N ILE A 306 -22.70 -26.16 9.97
CA ILE A 306 -22.33 -27.17 8.96
C ILE A 306 -23.42 -28.22 8.75
N PHE A 307 -24.16 -28.59 9.78
CA PHE A 307 -25.22 -29.58 9.71
C PHE A 307 -26.45 -29.12 8.93
N GLY A 308 -26.56 -27.83 8.60
CA GLY A 308 -27.61 -27.24 7.78
C GLY A 308 -27.22 -27.03 6.32
N VAL A 309 -26.02 -27.42 5.91
CA VAL A 309 -25.54 -27.25 4.52
C VAL A 309 -26.30 -28.16 3.58
N THR A 310 -26.94 -27.58 2.56
CA THR A 310 -27.70 -28.28 1.53
C THR A 310 -27.15 -28.05 0.13
N PHE A 311 -26.33 -27.05 -0.09
CA PHE A 311 -25.67 -26.75 -1.36
C PHE A 311 -24.35 -26.01 -1.14
N MET A 312 -23.53 -25.97 -2.18
CA MET A 312 -22.26 -25.27 -2.23
C MET A 312 -22.26 -24.24 -3.36
N VAL A 313 -21.72 -23.05 -3.11
CA VAL A 313 -21.55 -22.01 -4.12
C VAL A 313 -20.07 -21.77 -4.34
N LEU A 314 -19.67 -21.71 -5.60
CA LEU A 314 -18.30 -21.38 -5.99
C LEU A 314 -18.27 -20.03 -6.71
N ALA A 315 -17.19 -19.28 -6.50
CA ALA A 315 -16.94 -18.09 -7.31
C ALA A 315 -16.74 -18.50 -8.78
N PRO A 316 -17.31 -17.77 -9.74
CA PRO A 316 -17.15 -18.06 -11.17
C PRO A 316 -15.69 -18.15 -11.64
N GLU A 317 -14.79 -17.44 -10.96
CA GLU A 317 -13.36 -17.39 -11.24
C GLU A 317 -12.56 -18.54 -10.61
N SER A 318 -13.21 -19.40 -9.80
CA SER A 318 -12.54 -20.52 -9.14
C SER A 318 -12.13 -21.59 -10.16
N GLU A 319 -10.90 -22.08 -10.04
CA GLU A 319 -10.40 -23.21 -10.84
C GLU A 319 -11.20 -24.50 -10.60
N LEU A 320 -11.94 -24.59 -9.50
CA LEU A 320 -12.82 -25.71 -9.19
C LEU A 320 -14.05 -25.75 -10.09
N VAL A 321 -14.47 -24.63 -10.68
CA VAL A 321 -15.64 -24.58 -11.56
C VAL A 321 -15.44 -25.48 -12.77
N GLU A 322 -14.28 -25.40 -13.43
CA GLU A 322 -13.97 -26.28 -14.56
C GLU A 322 -13.88 -27.75 -14.15
N LYS A 323 -13.24 -28.04 -13.01
CA LYS A 323 -13.06 -29.40 -12.50
C LYS A 323 -14.38 -30.07 -12.07
N LEU A 324 -15.34 -29.28 -11.58
CA LEU A 324 -16.61 -29.77 -11.06
C LEU A 324 -17.75 -29.74 -12.09
N THR A 325 -17.57 -29.08 -13.22
CA THR A 325 -18.57 -28.98 -14.27
C THR A 325 -18.70 -30.31 -15.01
N THR A 326 -19.88 -30.91 -14.96
CA THR A 326 -20.15 -32.15 -15.70
C THR A 326 -20.31 -31.86 -17.21
N PRO A 327 -20.07 -32.86 -18.09
CA PRO A 327 -20.24 -32.66 -19.53
C PRO A 327 -21.63 -32.16 -19.91
N GLU A 328 -22.67 -32.60 -19.22
CA GLU A 328 -24.09 -32.24 -19.48
C GLU A 328 -24.35 -30.76 -19.14
N GLN A 329 -23.65 -30.20 -18.14
CA GLN A 329 -23.84 -28.82 -17.67
C GLN A 329 -22.84 -27.83 -18.30
N LYS A 330 -21.86 -28.35 -19.04
CA LYS A 330 -20.77 -27.52 -19.55
C LYS A 330 -21.25 -26.32 -20.37
N ALA A 331 -22.19 -26.53 -21.26
CA ALA A 331 -22.71 -25.44 -22.12
C ALA A 331 -23.39 -24.33 -21.29
N ALA A 332 -24.19 -24.68 -20.30
CA ALA A 332 -24.89 -23.74 -19.43
C ALA A 332 -23.91 -22.99 -18.52
N VAL A 333 -22.88 -23.67 -18.00
CA VAL A 333 -21.84 -23.06 -17.17
C VAL A 333 -20.97 -22.08 -18.01
N ASP A 334 -20.56 -22.49 -19.21
CA ASP A 334 -19.77 -21.64 -20.10
C ASP A 334 -20.53 -20.35 -20.49
N GLU A 335 -21.86 -20.47 -20.76
CA GLU A 335 -22.72 -19.31 -21.02
C GLU A 335 -22.80 -18.38 -19.81
N TYR A 336 -22.98 -18.96 -18.61
CA TYR A 336 -23.01 -18.17 -17.37
C TYR A 336 -21.68 -17.48 -17.07
N LEU A 337 -20.56 -18.16 -17.26
CA LEU A 337 -19.22 -17.57 -17.09
C LEU A 337 -18.99 -16.40 -18.06
N ALA A 338 -19.43 -16.57 -19.33
CA ALA A 338 -19.35 -15.49 -20.32
C ALA A 338 -20.25 -14.29 -19.97
N TYR A 339 -21.39 -14.54 -19.36
CA TYR A 339 -22.29 -13.50 -18.85
C TYR A 339 -21.66 -12.76 -17.66
N VAL A 340 -21.19 -13.48 -16.65
CA VAL A 340 -20.59 -12.89 -15.43
C VAL A 340 -19.33 -12.09 -15.75
N LYS A 341 -18.53 -12.53 -16.73
CA LYS A 341 -17.31 -11.82 -17.16
C LYS A 341 -17.56 -10.39 -17.64
N LYS A 342 -18.80 -10.08 -18.04
CA LYS A 342 -19.22 -8.75 -18.52
C LYS A 342 -19.85 -7.90 -17.41
N ARG A 343 -20.06 -8.48 -16.21
CA ARG A 343 -20.69 -7.77 -15.08
C ARG A 343 -19.67 -7.00 -14.27
N THR A 344 -20.06 -5.82 -13.83
CA THR A 344 -19.30 -5.04 -12.86
C THR A 344 -19.42 -5.66 -11.47
N GLU A 345 -18.51 -5.30 -10.58
CA GLU A 345 -18.57 -5.73 -9.16
C GLU A 345 -19.90 -5.29 -8.51
N LEU A 346 -20.38 -4.10 -8.85
CA LEU A 346 -21.66 -3.56 -8.38
C LEU A 346 -22.87 -4.37 -8.88
N ASP A 347 -22.80 -4.92 -10.10
CA ASP A 347 -23.87 -5.76 -10.65
C ASP A 347 -23.90 -7.17 -10.02
N ARG A 348 -22.86 -7.55 -9.31
CA ARG A 348 -22.72 -8.85 -8.63
C ARG A 348 -23.13 -8.80 -7.15
N MET A 349 -23.21 -7.59 -6.56
CA MET A 349 -23.72 -7.34 -5.21
C MET A 349 -25.25 -7.31 -5.20
#